data_11023151766e806e157b12dc98ab290d
#
_entry.id   11023151766e806e157b12dc98ab290d
#
_cell.length_a   1.000
_cell.length_b   1.000
_cell.length_c   1.000
_cell.angle_alpha   90.00
_cell.angle_beta   90.00
_cell.angle_gamma   90.00
#
_symmetry.space_group_name_H-M   'P 1'
#
loop_
_entity.id
_entity.type
_entity.pdbx_description
1 polymer ?
#
loop_
_entity_poly.entity_id
_entity_poly.type
_entity_poly.pdbx_seq_one_letter_code
_entity_poly.pdbx_strand_id
1 'polypeptide(L)'
;MYKNKDWMIEQLKTKTPQEIIKEYKIAETTFYRWIKKHEIELPKKPKKEKPKKEKPLYQNKEWLIQMLADHKNAMGIARVSGYNEYTINQWIRKFDLKNEYDNRRYYLLDENYFEIIDTEHKAYWLGFLMADGWMRMDQNVFGICLKSSDAYMIESFCNDINYNGEIKNTDKDSRVNICSKKLCKDLINLHITPRKTGCEVLPEQVPEELVHHFIRGFFDGDGSIPDIKCFTFFLCSASYNILEDINDVFIKNLEVSAPIRRRSDKDKRFYNYSLYSKNAETVFNWIYSDATIFLQRKYDVYLKHIRSLY
;
A
#
# COMPACT_ATOMS: atom_id res chain seq x y z
N MET A 1 -3.27 65.83 41.61
CA MET A 1 -3.68 64.48 42.00
C MET A 1 -2.55 63.48 41.71
N TYR A 2 -2.47 62.90 40.50
CA TYR A 2 -1.54 61.82 40.16
C TYR A 2 -0.04 62.23 40.13
N LYS A 3 0.32 63.46 40.32
CA LYS A 3 1.69 63.95 40.50
C LYS A 3 2.17 63.94 41.96
N ASN A 4 1.30 63.66 42.91
CA ASN A 4 1.60 63.61 44.35
C ASN A 4 1.84 62.15 44.75
N LYS A 5 2.95 61.88 45.45
CA LYS A 5 3.37 60.52 45.86
C LYS A 5 2.39 59.93 46.89
N ASP A 6 2.01 60.69 47.90
CA ASP A 6 1.17 60.20 49.00
C ASP A 6 -0.22 59.85 48.46
N TRP A 7 -0.76 60.67 47.55
CA TRP A 7 -2.03 60.40 46.93
C TRP A 7 -1.98 59.11 46.11
N MET A 8 -0.91 58.83 45.36
CA MET A 8 -0.74 57.60 44.58
C MET A 8 -0.67 56.37 45.47
N ILE A 9 0.08 56.47 46.59
CA ILE A 9 0.18 55.41 47.58
C ILE A 9 -1.19 55.11 48.21
N GLU A 10 -1.94 56.17 48.56
CA GLU A 10 -3.26 56.01 49.16
C GLU A 10 -4.25 55.32 48.21
N GLN A 11 -4.28 55.73 46.94
CA GLN A 11 -5.13 55.05 45.95
C GLN A 11 -4.72 53.60 45.72
N LEU A 12 -3.45 53.26 45.71
CA LEU A 12 -2.94 51.91 45.51
C LEU A 12 -3.18 50.98 46.69
N LYS A 13 -3.55 51.50 47.87
CA LYS A 13 -3.98 50.66 49.00
C LYS A 13 -5.31 49.97 48.75
N THR A 14 -6.22 50.55 47.98
CA THR A 14 -7.59 50.11 47.80
C THR A 14 -7.93 49.77 46.34
N LYS A 15 -7.16 50.24 45.37
CA LYS A 15 -7.44 50.09 43.92
C LYS A 15 -6.22 49.60 43.17
N THR A 16 -6.49 48.85 42.14
CA THR A 16 -5.44 48.39 41.17
C THR A 16 -5.00 49.54 40.29
N PRO A 17 -3.77 49.54 39.71
CA PRO A 17 -3.32 50.51 38.76
C PRO A 17 -4.30 50.76 37.60
N GLN A 18 -4.93 49.71 37.06
CA GLN A 18 -5.89 49.83 35.97
C GLN A 18 -7.18 50.54 36.40
N GLU A 19 -7.66 50.33 37.60
CA GLU A 19 -8.84 51.02 38.15
C GLU A 19 -8.57 52.50 38.36
N ILE A 20 -7.37 52.88 38.87
CA ILE A 20 -6.97 54.26 39.04
C ILE A 20 -6.84 54.97 37.69
N ILE A 21 -6.20 54.32 36.72
CA ILE A 21 -6.04 54.85 35.35
C ILE A 21 -7.41 55.11 34.72
N LYS A 22 -8.35 54.18 34.85
CA LYS A 22 -9.71 54.29 34.30
C LYS A 22 -10.55 55.34 35.00
N GLU A 23 -10.53 55.35 36.32
CA GLU A 23 -11.36 56.27 37.15
C GLU A 23 -10.92 57.73 36.95
N TYR A 24 -9.62 57.95 36.98
CA TYR A 24 -9.09 59.32 36.86
C TYR A 24 -8.70 59.74 35.45
N LYS A 25 -9.03 58.89 34.45
CA LYS A 25 -8.75 59.13 33.03
C LYS A 25 -7.29 59.51 32.75
N ILE A 26 -6.35 58.86 33.43
CA ILE A 26 -4.91 59.16 33.27
C ILE A 26 -4.37 58.26 32.14
N ALA A 27 -3.55 58.78 31.24
CA ALA A 27 -2.87 57.96 30.26
C ALA A 27 -1.95 56.97 30.99
N GLU A 28 -2.02 55.69 30.60
CA GLU A 28 -1.28 54.57 31.22
C GLU A 28 0.22 54.87 31.32
N THR A 29 0.82 55.35 30.24
CA THR A 29 2.23 55.77 30.18
C THR A 29 2.58 56.88 31.18
N THR A 30 1.63 57.78 31.39
CA THR A 30 1.80 58.89 32.36
C THR A 30 1.74 58.37 33.80
N PHE A 31 0.81 57.48 34.09
CA PHE A 31 0.65 56.84 35.42
C PHE A 31 1.90 56.06 35.81
N TYR A 32 2.40 55.14 34.94
CA TYR A 32 3.59 54.37 35.24
C TYR A 32 4.88 55.20 35.27
N ARG A 33 4.96 56.33 34.53
CA ARG A 33 6.07 57.29 34.63
C ARG A 33 6.16 57.89 36.03
N TRP A 34 5.02 58.24 36.63
CA TRP A 34 5.00 58.79 37.98
C TRP A 34 5.24 57.73 39.03
N ILE A 35 4.73 56.49 38.90
CA ILE A 35 5.07 55.34 39.74
C ILE A 35 6.59 55.15 39.79
N LYS A 36 7.26 55.18 38.64
CA LYS A 36 8.72 55.07 38.55
C LYS A 36 9.42 56.26 39.18
N LYS A 37 8.92 57.46 38.92
CA LYS A 37 9.53 58.70 39.44
C LYS A 37 9.45 58.79 40.96
N HIS A 38 8.42 58.27 41.55
CA HIS A 38 8.21 58.26 43.01
C HIS A 38 8.72 56.99 43.68
N GLU A 39 9.33 56.05 42.94
CA GLU A 39 9.88 54.79 43.40
C GLU A 39 8.83 53.97 44.19
N ILE A 40 7.58 53.94 43.71
CA ILE A 40 6.48 53.18 44.32
C ILE A 40 6.57 51.74 43.84
N GLU A 41 6.74 50.79 44.77
CA GLU A 41 6.68 49.35 44.47
C GLU A 41 5.23 48.89 44.29
N LEU A 42 4.93 48.40 43.09
CA LEU A 42 3.63 47.79 42.84
C LEU A 42 3.64 46.31 43.22
N PRO A 43 2.51 45.78 43.81
CA PRO A 43 2.44 44.39 44.11
C PRO A 43 2.61 43.53 42.86
N LYS A 44 3.54 42.56 42.89
CA LYS A 44 3.76 41.64 41.79
C LYS A 44 2.46 40.85 41.51
N LYS A 45 1.95 40.97 40.28
CA LYS A 45 0.78 40.12 39.87
C LYS A 45 1.12 38.66 40.13
N PRO A 46 0.21 37.90 40.78
CA PRO A 46 0.43 36.44 40.93
C PRO A 46 0.59 35.83 39.56
N LYS A 47 1.67 35.10 39.33
CA LYS A 47 1.85 34.33 38.10
C LYS A 47 0.70 33.33 38.02
N LYS A 48 -0.22 33.51 37.05
CA LYS A 48 -1.21 32.49 36.74
C LYS A 48 -0.44 31.22 36.36
N GLU A 49 -0.48 30.20 37.17
CA GLU A 49 0.01 28.87 36.82
C GLU A 49 -0.79 28.40 35.59
N LYS A 50 -0.12 28.31 34.46
CA LYS A 50 -0.71 27.66 33.28
C LYS A 50 -0.92 26.20 33.62
N PRO A 51 -2.12 25.63 33.36
CA PRO A 51 -2.33 24.20 33.58
C PRO A 51 -1.21 23.43 32.85
N LYS A 52 -0.57 22.49 33.56
CA LYS A 52 0.46 21.60 32.96
C LYS A 52 -0.21 20.83 31.82
N LYS A 53 0.07 21.19 30.58
CA LYS A 53 -0.33 20.39 29.43
C LYS A 53 0.33 19.03 29.55
N GLU A 54 -0.45 17.95 29.47
CA GLU A 54 0.10 16.60 29.39
C GLU A 54 1.11 16.54 28.24
N LYS A 55 2.24 15.87 28.50
CA LYS A 55 3.26 15.73 27.49
C LYS A 55 2.72 14.85 26.35
N PRO A 56 2.84 15.26 25.07
CA PRO A 56 2.42 14.43 23.95
C PRO A 56 3.10 13.06 23.98
N LEU A 57 2.39 12.01 23.57
CA LEU A 57 2.86 10.62 23.63
C LEU A 57 4.20 10.39 22.92
N TYR A 58 4.49 11.12 21.85
CA TYR A 58 5.78 11.03 21.15
C TYR A 58 6.99 11.49 21.98
N GLN A 59 6.78 12.08 23.17
CA GLN A 59 7.82 12.43 24.14
C GLN A 59 8.10 11.30 25.15
N ASN A 60 7.36 10.19 25.07
CA ASN A 60 7.59 8.99 25.86
C ASN A 60 8.42 8.02 25.03
N LYS A 61 9.59 7.58 25.57
CA LYS A 61 10.52 6.71 24.86
C LYS A 61 9.94 5.30 24.66
N GLU A 62 9.30 4.75 25.67
CA GLU A 62 8.69 3.42 25.65
C GLU A 62 7.56 3.37 24.61
N TRP A 63 6.72 4.39 24.57
CA TRP A 63 5.67 4.52 23.55
C TRP A 63 6.26 4.57 22.14
N LEU A 64 7.35 5.33 21.91
CA LEU A 64 8.00 5.39 20.61
C LEU A 64 8.62 4.04 20.21
N ILE A 65 9.23 3.32 21.13
CA ILE A 65 9.78 1.97 20.89
C ILE A 65 8.66 1.03 20.44
N GLN A 66 7.55 1.00 21.17
CA GLN A 66 6.39 0.16 20.80
C GLN A 66 5.85 0.55 19.43
N MET A 67 5.63 1.84 19.18
CA MET A 67 5.12 2.33 17.91
C MET A 67 6.08 2.05 16.74
N LEU A 68 7.40 2.08 16.97
CA LEU A 68 8.39 1.72 15.95
C LEU A 68 8.38 0.21 15.67
N ALA A 69 8.18 -0.63 16.69
CA ALA A 69 8.03 -2.07 16.49
C ALA A 69 6.80 -2.39 15.62
N ASP A 70 5.67 -1.73 15.89
CA ASP A 70 4.40 -1.96 15.18
C ASP A 70 4.37 -1.32 13.78
N HIS A 71 4.95 -0.12 13.63
CA HIS A 71 4.80 0.73 12.42
C HIS A 71 6.12 1.06 11.71
N LYS A 72 7.25 0.53 12.18
CA LYS A 72 8.60 0.54 11.58
C LYS A 72 9.26 1.91 11.41
N ASN A 73 8.54 3.01 11.26
CA ASN A 73 9.13 4.34 11.04
C ASN A 73 8.19 5.50 11.42
N ALA A 74 8.72 6.72 11.38
CA ALA A 74 7.99 7.92 11.78
C ALA A 74 6.73 8.20 10.94
N MET A 75 6.72 7.86 9.65
CA MET A 75 5.55 8.07 8.80
C MET A 75 4.45 7.05 9.14
N GLY A 76 4.79 5.77 9.37
CA GLY A 76 3.83 4.78 9.86
C GLY A 76 3.17 5.21 11.17
N ILE A 77 3.98 5.69 12.12
CA ILE A 77 3.50 6.25 13.39
C ILE A 77 2.60 7.47 13.16
N ALA A 78 3.00 8.40 12.27
CA ALA A 78 2.22 9.60 11.96
C ALA A 78 0.81 9.28 11.44
N ARG A 79 0.69 8.28 10.57
CA ARG A 79 -0.58 7.83 9.99
C ARG A 79 -1.59 7.36 11.05
N VAL A 80 -1.13 6.58 12.03
CA VAL A 80 -2.01 5.99 13.05
C VAL A 80 -2.23 6.89 14.26
N SER A 81 -1.24 7.74 14.60
CA SER A 81 -1.30 8.59 15.79
C SER A 81 -1.82 10.00 15.51
N GLY A 82 -1.84 10.44 14.24
CA GLY A 82 -2.19 11.81 13.85
C GLY A 82 -1.12 12.86 14.19
N TYR A 83 0.04 12.45 14.73
CA TYR A 83 1.15 13.38 15.00
C TYR A 83 1.92 13.70 13.70
N ASN A 84 2.58 14.87 13.69
CA ASN A 84 3.42 15.25 12.56
C ASN A 84 4.68 14.37 12.48
N GLU A 85 4.95 13.81 11.30
CA GLU A 85 6.10 12.93 11.03
C GLU A 85 7.44 13.57 11.39
N TYR A 86 7.66 14.84 11.03
CA TYR A 86 8.88 15.57 11.36
C TYR A 86 9.12 15.60 12.86
N THR A 87 8.06 15.85 13.64
CA THR A 87 8.12 15.87 15.11
C THR A 87 8.51 14.50 15.67
N ILE A 88 7.89 13.43 15.17
CA ILE A 88 8.21 12.05 15.57
C ILE A 88 9.69 11.74 15.26
N ASN A 89 10.16 12.07 14.05
CA ASN A 89 11.55 11.88 13.64
C ASN A 89 12.55 12.62 14.56
N GLN A 90 12.21 13.83 15.02
CA GLN A 90 13.04 14.58 15.97
C GLN A 90 13.18 13.83 17.30
N TRP A 91 12.11 13.21 17.79
CA TRP A 91 12.14 12.46 19.05
C TRP A 91 12.79 11.09 18.91
N ILE A 92 12.65 10.41 17.76
CA ILE A 92 13.39 9.18 17.43
C ILE A 92 14.91 9.46 17.48
N ARG A 93 15.36 10.57 16.88
CA ARG A 93 16.77 11.00 16.95
C ARG A 93 17.20 11.35 18.37
N LYS A 94 16.36 12.09 19.10
CA LYS A 94 16.65 12.53 20.48
C LYS A 94 16.80 11.36 21.43
N PHE A 95 16.08 10.27 21.23
CA PHE A 95 16.16 9.05 22.04
C PHE A 95 17.17 8.04 21.49
N ASP A 96 17.88 8.38 20.40
CA ASP A 96 18.87 7.52 19.71
C ASP A 96 18.33 6.16 19.26
N LEU A 97 17.07 6.16 18.77
CA LEU A 97 16.39 4.96 18.30
C LEU A 97 16.60 4.70 16.79
N LYS A 98 17.43 5.51 16.12
CA LYS A 98 17.57 5.48 14.66
C LYS A 98 18.21 4.18 14.14
N ASN A 99 19.09 3.56 14.90
CA ASN A 99 19.86 2.37 14.47
C ASN A 99 19.13 1.05 14.77
N GLU A 100 18.06 1.07 15.56
CA GLU A 100 17.32 -0.13 15.95
C GLU A 100 16.21 -0.50 14.96
N TYR A 101 15.87 0.42 14.06
CA TYR A 101 14.72 0.26 13.15
C TYR A 101 15.08 0.65 11.71
N ASP A 102 14.59 -0.12 10.71
CA ASP A 102 14.82 0.19 9.29
C ASP A 102 13.94 1.37 8.84
N ASN A 103 14.51 2.57 8.88
CA ASN A 103 13.84 3.82 8.54
C ASN A 103 13.55 4.00 7.03
N ARG A 104 13.89 3.02 6.17
CA ARG A 104 13.80 3.15 4.72
C ARG A 104 12.44 2.79 4.14
N ARG A 105 11.51 2.20 4.94
CA ARG A 105 10.20 1.78 4.48
C ARG A 105 9.06 2.45 5.22
N TYR A 106 8.09 2.93 4.44
CA TYR A 106 6.89 3.58 4.91
C TYR A 106 5.73 2.61 5.17
N TYR A 107 5.90 1.31 4.85
CA TYR A 107 4.83 0.33 4.84
C TYR A 107 5.34 -1.05 5.26
N LEU A 108 4.42 -1.87 5.78
CA LEU A 108 4.64 -3.29 5.99
C LEU A 108 4.79 -3.96 4.62
N LEU A 109 5.61 -4.99 4.54
CA LEU A 109 5.81 -5.78 3.33
C LEU A 109 6.51 -7.08 3.70
N ASP A 110 5.95 -8.22 3.30
CA ASP A 110 6.66 -9.49 3.33
C ASP A 110 7.60 -9.56 2.11
N GLU A 111 8.89 -9.28 2.34
CA GLU A 111 9.89 -9.33 1.29
C GLU A 111 10.30 -10.75 0.88
N ASN A 112 9.89 -11.78 1.64
CA ASN A 112 10.19 -13.18 1.38
C ASN A 112 9.05 -13.89 0.65
N TYR A 113 7.95 -13.19 0.35
CA TYR A 113 6.74 -13.78 -0.20
C TYR A 113 7.00 -14.67 -1.44
N PHE A 114 7.84 -14.23 -2.37
CA PHE A 114 8.20 -14.96 -3.59
C PHE A 114 9.54 -15.73 -3.51
N GLU A 115 10.10 -15.90 -2.31
CA GLU A 115 11.36 -16.66 -2.16
C GLU A 115 11.16 -18.15 -2.45
N ILE A 116 10.02 -18.69 -2.03
CA ILE A 116 9.59 -20.08 -2.29
C ILE A 116 8.11 -20.06 -2.69
N ILE A 117 7.78 -20.77 -3.75
CA ILE A 117 6.40 -20.94 -4.22
C ILE A 117 5.84 -22.22 -3.60
N ASP A 118 5.21 -22.12 -2.43
CA ASP A 118 4.75 -23.23 -1.60
C ASP A 118 3.25 -23.17 -1.26
N THR A 119 2.51 -22.20 -1.81
CA THR A 119 1.08 -22.06 -1.58
C THR A 119 0.32 -21.72 -2.86
N GLU A 120 -0.99 -22.01 -2.89
CA GLU A 120 -1.91 -21.59 -3.94
C GLU A 120 -1.74 -20.11 -4.29
N HIS A 121 -1.84 -19.23 -3.28
CA HIS A 121 -1.80 -17.77 -3.48
C HIS A 121 -0.49 -17.31 -4.10
N LYS A 122 0.64 -17.88 -3.69
CA LYS A 122 1.96 -17.52 -4.27
C LYS A 122 2.06 -17.95 -5.72
N ALA A 123 1.62 -19.18 -6.04
CA ALA A 123 1.60 -19.68 -7.43
C ALA A 123 0.63 -18.85 -8.29
N TYR A 124 -0.56 -18.55 -7.79
CA TYR A 124 -1.55 -17.71 -8.47
C TYR A 124 -0.99 -16.30 -8.77
N TRP A 125 -0.47 -15.62 -7.75
CA TRP A 125 0.07 -14.26 -7.95
C TRP A 125 1.30 -14.24 -8.86
N LEU A 126 2.11 -15.30 -8.85
CA LEU A 126 3.22 -15.42 -9.78
C LEU A 126 2.71 -15.50 -11.24
N GLY A 127 1.69 -16.32 -11.49
CA GLY A 127 1.03 -16.41 -12.80
C GLY A 127 0.37 -15.09 -13.21
N PHE A 128 -0.33 -14.45 -12.28
CA PHE A 128 -0.97 -13.17 -12.52
C PHE A 128 0.04 -12.04 -12.83
N LEU A 129 1.15 -11.99 -12.09
CA LEU A 129 2.25 -11.06 -12.37
C LEU A 129 2.98 -11.40 -13.68
N MET A 130 3.04 -12.68 -14.06
CA MET A 130 3.59 -13.08 -15.36
C MET A 130 2.75 -12.54 -16.51
N ALA A 131 1.43 -12.44 -16.37
CA ALA A 131 0.52 -11.79 -17.32
C ALA A 131 0.56 -10.25 -17.19
N ASP A 132 -0.06 -9.71 -16.18
CA ASP A 132 -0.38 -8.28 -16.02
C ASP A 132 0.64 -7.48 -15.19
N GLY A 133 1.62 -8.13 -14.58
CA GLY A 133 2.65 -7.46 -13.78
C GLY A 133 3.64 -6.67 -14.62
N TRP A 134 4.19 -5.63 -14.05
CA TRP A 134 5.28 -4.85 -14.65
C TRP A 134 6.41 -4.61 -13.63
N MET A 135 7.63 -4.36 -14.13
CA MET A 135 8.81 -4.15 -13.29
C MET A 135 9.76 -3.10 -13.86
N ARG A 136 10.42 -2.35 -12.96
CA ARG A 136 11.48 -1.38 -13.27
C ARG A 136 12.65 -1.57 -12.31
N MET A 137 13.76 -2.11 -12.82
CA MET A 137 14.95 -2.43 -12.01
C MET A 137 15.75 -1.21 -11.57
N ASP A 138 15.76 -0.16 -12.39
CA ASP A 138 16.39 1.12 -12.05
C ASP A 138 15.88 1.72 -10.73
N GLN A 139 14.63 1.40 -10.37
CA GLN A 139 13.97 1.85 -9.15
C GLN A 139 13.68 0.72 -8.15
N ASN A 140 13.98 -0.53 -8.49
CA ASN A 140 13.58 -1.72 -7.73
C ASN A 140 12.08 -1.73 -7.41
N VAL A 141 11.25 -1.41 -8.40
CA VAL A 141 9.80 -1.32 -8.30
C VAL A 141 9.14 -2.33 -9.22
N PHE A 142 8.12 -2.99 -8.74
CA PHE A 142 7.18 -3.78 -9.53
C PHE A 142 5.75 -3.43 -9.13
N GLY A 143 4.78 -3.83 -9.92
CA GLY A 143 3.39 -3.52 -9.60
C GLY A 143 2.39 -4.16 -10.55
N ILE A 144 1.12 -3.91 -10.23
CA ILE A 144 -0.06 -4.34 -10.98
C ILE A 144 -0.92 -3.11 -11.25
N CYS A 145 -1.52 -3.06 -12.44
CA CYS A 145 -2.51 -2.06 -12.80
C CYS A 145 -3.72 -2.76 -13.45
N LEU A 146 -4.89 -2.64 -12.83
CA LEU A 146 -6.13 -3.29 -13.26
C LEU A 146 -7.22 -2.26 -13.49
N LYS A 147 -8.29 -2.65 -14.19
CA LYS A 147 -9.51 -1.84 -14.25
C LYS A 147 -10.07 -1.62 -12.85
N SER A 148 -10.73 -0.49 -12.63
CA SER A 148 -11.35 -0.16 -11.33
C SER A 148 -12.35 -1.21 -10.85
N SER A 149 -13.03 -1.92 -11.77
CA SER A 149 -13.92 -3.05 -11.44
C SER A 149 -13.19 -4.24 -10.77
N ASP A 150 -11.90 -4.38 -11.01
CA ASP A 150 -11.07 -5.48 -10.52
C ASP A 150 -10.14 -5.03 -9.37
N ALA A 151 -10.38 -3.84 -8.79
CA ALA A 151 -9.55 -3.24 -7.72
C ALA A 151 -9.39 -4.16 -6.50
N TYR A 152 -10.41 -4.94 -6.16
CA TYR A 152 -10.39 -5.91 -5.06
C TYR A 152 -9.24 -6.93 -5.19
N MET A 153 -8.81 -7.25 -6.43
CA MET A 153 -7.65 -8.12 -6.67
C MET A 153 -6.35 -7.48 -6.20
N ILE A 154 -6.19 -6.16 -6.39
CA ILE A 154 -5.02 -5.44 -5.88
C ILE A 154 -5.02 -5.42 -4.35
N GLU A 155 -6.20 -5.24 -3.73
CA GLU A 155 -6.34 -5.31 -2.27
C GLU A 155 -5.99 -6.70 -1.75
N SER A 156 -6.49 -7.76 -2.41
CA SER A 156 -6.15 -9.15 -2.09
C SER A 156 -4.65 -9.41 -2.21
N PHE A 157 -4.02 -8.96 -3.29
CA PHE A 157 -2.57 -9.07 -3.46
C PHE A 157 -1.80 -8.35 -2.34
N CYS A 158 -2.19 -7.12 -2.00
CA CYS A 158 -1.57 -6.36 -0.93
C CYS A 158 -1.71 -7.08 0.44
N ASN A 159 -2.86 -7.68 0.72
CA ASN A 159 -3.07 -8.43 1.95
C ASN A 159 -2.15 -9.66 2.01
N ASP A 160 -2.03 -10.42 0.92
CA ASP A 160 -1.21 -11.63 0.85
C ASP A 160 0.29 -11.32 1.08
N ILE A 161 0.81 -10.25 0.50
CA ILE A 161 2.19 -9.82 0.70
C ILE A 161 2.38 -8.93 1.93
N ASN A 162 1.37 -8.82 2.80
CA ASN A 162 1.36 -7.97 3.99
C ASN A 162 1.75 -6.51 3.68
N TYR A 163 1.22 -5.94 2.60
CA TYR A 163 1.50 -4.58 2.17
C TYR A 163 0.41 -3.61 2.61
N ASN A 164 0.76 -2.64 3.43
CA ASN A 164 -0.15 -1.59 3.90
C ASN A 164 0.13 -0.20 3.28
N GLY A 165 0.86 -0.16 2.17
CA GLY A 165 1.16 1.08 1.47
C GLY A 165 -0.02 1.60 0.65
N GLU A 166 0.25 2.60 -0.18
CA GLU A 166 -0.78 3.28 -0.97
C GLU A 166 -1.22 2.45 -2.18
N ILE A 167 -2.53 2.25 -2.32
CA ILE A 167 -3.18 1.80 -3.56
C ILE A 167 -3.76 3.05 -4.22
N LYS A 168 -3.39 3.31 -5.48
CA LYS A 168 -3.89 4.45 -6.25
C LYS A 168 -5.10 4.03 -7.06
N ASN A 169 -6.25 4.59 -6.71
CA ASN A 169 -7.52 4.33 -7.39
C ASN A 169 -7.93 5.56 -8.21
N THR A 170 -8.34 5.31 -9.44
CA THR A 170 -8.98 6.30 -10.34
C THR A 170 -10.33 5.75 -10.80
N ASP A 171 -11.11 6.54 -11.52
CA ASP A 171 -12.38 6.07 -12.10
C ASP A 171 -12.18 4.95 -13.14
N LYS A 172 -10.98 4.83 -13.71
CA LYS A 172 -10.68 3.89 -14.80
C LYS A 172 -9.86 2.70 -14.35
N ASP A 173 -8.91 2.93 -13.47
CA ASP A 173 -7.93 1.93 -13.04
C ASP A 173 -7.60 2.02 -11.56
N SER A 174 -7.11 0.92 -11.04
CA SER A 174 -6.48 0.80 -9.73
C SER A 174 -5.09 0.23 -9.90
N ARG A 175 -4.10 0.75 -9.14
CA ARG A 175 -2.72 0.31 -9.25
C ARG A 175 -2.00 0.32 -7.92
N VAL A 176 -1.07 -0.61 -7.78
CA VAL A 176 -0.10 -0.66 -6.69
C VAL A 176 1.31 -0.69 -7.25
N ASN A 177 2.20 0.07 -6.60
CA ASN A 177 3.62 0.12 -6.89
C ASN A 177 4.39 -0.27 -5.64
N ILE A 178 5.15 -1.36 -5.70
CA ILE A 178 5.86 -1.93 -4.56
C ILE A 178 7.36 -1.79 -4.79
N CYS A 179 8.03 -1.08 -3.89
CA CYS A 179 9.48 -0.88 -3.94
C CYS A 179 10.17 -1.90 -3.02
N SER A 180 10.80 -2.92 -3.60
CA SER A 180 11.59 -3.90 -2.87
C SER A 180 12.66 -4.52 -3.76
N LYS A 181 13.92 -4.32 -3.40
CA LYS A 181 15.05 -4.92 -4.11
C LYS A 181 15.03 -6.44 -4.03
N LYS A 182 14.63 -7.01 -2.88
CA LYS A 182 14.58 -8.46 -2.68
C LYS A 182 13.48 -9.07 -3.52
N LEU A 183 12.23 -8.59 -3.41
CA LEU A 183 11.11 -9.11 -4.21
C LEU A 183 11.37 -8.97 -5.72
N CYS A 184 11.93 -7.84 -6.20
CA CYS A 184 12.29 -7.72 -7.60
C CYS A 184 13.33 -8.76 -8.02
N LYS A 185 14.32 -9.08 -7.17
CA LYS A 185 15.32 -10.12 -7.44
C LYS A 185 14.68 -11.51 -7.47
N ASP A 186 13.80 -11.81 -6.51
CA ASP A 186 13.11 -13.10 -6.45
C ASP A 186 12.20 -13.29 -7.67
N LEU A 187 11.44 -12.26 -8.06
CA LEU A 187 10.61 -12.27 -9.27
C LEU A 187 11.44 -12.45 -10.55
N ILE A 188 12.65 -11.87 -10.64
CA ILE A 188 13.56 -12.12 -11.78
C ILE A 188 14.01 -13.58 -11.82
N ASN A 189 14.35 -14.17 -10.67
CA ASN A 189 14.71 -15.59 -10.59
C ASN A 189 13.53 -16.50 -11.01
N LEU A 190 12.30 -15.99 -10.90
CA LEU A 190 11.05 -16.63 -11.34
C LEU A 190 10.63 -16.15 -12.74
N HIS A 191 11.55 -15.67 -13.55
CA HIS A 191 11.39 -15.21 -14.94
C HIS A 191 10.48 -14.00 -15.16
N ILE A 192 10.05 -13.28 -14.12
CA ILE A 192 9.39 -11.98 -14.28
C ILE A 192 10.45 -10.90 -14.42
N THR A 193 10.73 -10.50 -15.64
CA THR A 193 11.79 -9.55 -15.99
C THR A 193 11.22 -8.21 -16.49
N PRO A 194 12.01 -7.13 -16.45
CA PRO A 194 11.64 -5.90 -17.15
C PRO A 194 11.43 -6.19 -18.65
N ARG A 195 10.34 -5.64 -19.21
CA ARG A 195 9.98 -5.87 -20.62
C ARG A 195 9.78 -7.36 -20.97
N LYS A 196 9.16 -8.11 -20.05
CA LYS A 196 8.93 -9.56 -20.18
C LYS A 196 8.13 -9.97 -21.40
N THR A 197 7.37 -9.05 -22.02
CA THR A 197 6.50 -9.33 -23.18
C THR A 197 7.24 -10.08 -24.28
N GLY A 198 6.80 -11.31 -24.55
CA GLY A 198 7.41 -12.22 -25.51
C GLY A 198 8.52 -13.12 -24.93
N CYS A 199 8.83 -13.01 -23.65
CA CYS A 199 9.82 -13.81 -22.93
C CYS A 199 9.22 -14.61 -21.76
N GLU A 200 7.90 -14.58 -21.59
CA GLU A 200 7.20 -15.29 -20.53
C GLU A 200 7.41 -16.81 -20.69
N VAL A 201 7.62 -17.49 -19.56
CA VAL A 201 7.77 -18.96 -19.45
C VAL A 201 7.14 -19.43 -18.16
N LEU A 202 6.81 -20.69 -18.06
CA LEU A 202 6.44 -21.32 -16.80
C LEU A 202 7.71 -21.53 -15.96
N PRO A 203 7.83 -20.90 -14.77
CA PRO A 203 9.02 -21.09 -13.94
C PRO A 203 9.13 -22.53 -13.43
N GLU A 204 10.30 -23.13 -13.55
CA GLU A 204 10.60 -24.49 -13.05
C GLU A 204 10.48 -24.61 -11.51
N GLN A 205 10.53 -23.46 -10.79
CA GLN A 205 10.37 -23.38 -9.35
C GLN A 205 8.91 -23.51 -8.89
N VAL A 206 7.93 -23.52 -9.82
CA VAL A 206 6.53 -23.77 -9.49
C VAL A 206 6.35 -25.28 -9.29
N PRO A 207 5.99 -25.77 -8.07
CA PRO A 207 5.75 -27.19 -7.83
C PRO A 207 4.63 -27.74 -8.71
N GLU A 208 4.75 -29.00 -9.10
CA GLU A 208 3.76 -29.65 -9.96
C GLU A 208 2.34 -29.59 -9.39
N GLU A 209 2.20 -29.79 -8.10
CA GLU A 209 0.92 -29.70 -7.36
C GLU A 209 0.31 -28.30 -7.35
N LEU A 210 1.10 -27.25 -7.61
CA LEU A 210 0.66 -25.84 -7.62
C LEU A 210 0.58 -25.25 -9.03
N VAL A 211 0.95 -25.99 -10.07
CA VAL A 211 1.04 -25.45 -11.45
C VAL A 211 -0.32 -24.99 -11.97
N HIS A 212 -1.41 -25.64 -11.59
CA HIS A 212 -2.77 -25.24 -12.00
C HIS A 212 -3.17 -23.88 -11.42
N HIS A 213 -2.69 -23.54 -10.22
CA HIS A 213 -2.88 -22.22 -9.63
C HIS A 213 -2.08 -21.14 -10.37
N PHE A 214 -0.85 -21.44 -10.79
CA PHE A 214 -0.09 -20.54 -11.65
C PHE A 214 -0.82 -20.29 -12.98
N ILE A 215 -1.29 -21.35 -13.63
CA ILE A 215 -2.03 -21.25 -14.90
C ILE A 215 -3.33 -20.46 -14.71
N ARG A 216 -4.04 -20.63 -13.58
CA ARG A 216 -5.22 -19.83 -13.24
C ARG A 216 -4.86 -18.36 -13.13
N GLY A 217 -3.78 -18.00 -12.42
CA GLY A 217 -3.31 -16.62 -12.30
C GLY A 217 -2.95 -16.02 -13.64
N PHE A 218 -2.22 -16.75 -14.48
CA PHE A 218 -1.87 -16.32 -15.85
C PHE A 218 -3.12 -16.17 -16.73
N PHE A 219 -4.07 -17.08 -16.64
CA PHE A 219 -5.35 -16.98 -17.34
C PHE A 219 -6.18 -15.77 -16.86
N ASP A 220 -6.18 -15.48 -15.60
CA ASP A 220 -6.92 -14.33 -15.06
C ASP A 220 -6.34 -12.99 -15.53
N GLY A 221 -5.03 -12.89 -15.78
CA GLY A 221 -4.42 -11.74 -16.46
C GLY A 221 -4.74 -11.75 -17.97
N ASP A 222 -4.11 -12.63 -18.74
CA ASP A 222 -4.07 -12.61 -20.22
C ASP A 222 -5.14 -13.47 -20.91
N GLY A 223 -5.88 -14.30 -20.16
CA GLY A 223 -6.90 -15.18 -20.74
C GLY A 223 -8.26 -14.51 -20.91
N SER A 224 -9.12 -15.20 -21.65
CA SER A 224 -10.53 -14.81 -21.77
C SER A 224 -11.44 -16.02 -22.00
N ILE A 225 -12.74 -15.85 -21.66
CA ILE A 225 -13.83 -16.75 -22.03
C ILE A 225 -14.70 -15.97 -23.03
N PRO A 226 -14.47 -16.13 -24.34
CA PRO A 226 -15.24 -15.39 -25.35
C PRO A 226 -16.72 -15.75 -25.32
N ASP A 227 -17.59 -14.75 -25.49
CA ASP A 227 -19.03 -14.97 -25.66
C ASP A 227 -19.34 -15.39 -27.09
N ILE A 228 -19.08 -16.68 -27.36
CA ILE A 228 -19.32 -17.34 -28.66
C ILE A 228 -20.14 -18.61 -28.44
N LYS A 229 -20.62 -19.22 -29.52
CA LYS A 229 -21.46 -20.43 -29.47
C LYS A 229 -20.88 -21.61 -28.70
N CYS A 230 -19.55 -21.64 -28.54
CA CYS A 230 -18.84 -22.72 -27.93
C CYS A 230 -18.08 -22.24 -26.68
N PHE A 231 -18.27 -22.90 -25.56
CA PHE A 231 -17.48 -22.62 -24.34
C PHE A 231 -16.00 -22.78 -24.62
N THR A 232 -15.22 -21.74 -24.38
CA THR A 232 -13.84 -21.66 -24.86
C THR A 232 -12.90 -21.17 -23.77
N PHE A 233 -11.81 -21.90 -23.56
CA PHE A 233 -10.63 -21.43 -22.85
C PHE A 233 -9.70 -20.78 -23.87
N PHE A 234 -9.40 -19.49 -23.74
CA PHE A 234 -8.60 -18.76 -24.68
C PHE A 234 -7.45 -18.02 -23.98
N LEU A 235 -6.22 -18.22 -24.49
CA LEU A 235 -5.03 -17.45 -24.12
C LEU A 235 -4.48 -16.72 -25.35
N CYS A 236 -3.97 -15.50 -25.15
CA CYS A 236 -3.25 -14.73 -26.14
C CYS A 236 -1.98 -14.19 -25.50
N SER A 237 -0.81 -14.59 -26.00
CA SER A 237 0.48 -14.12 -25.49
C SER A 237 1.43 -13.75 -26.64
N ALA A 238 2.33 -12.80 -26.38
CA ALA A 238 3.47 -12.54 -27.25
C ALA A 238 4.55 -13.61 -27.13
N SER A 239 4.58 -14.38 -26.04
CA SER A 239 5.47 -15.51 -25.86
C SER A 239 4.83 -16.79 -26.38
N TYR A 240 5.53 -17.46 -27.30
CA TYR A 240 5.19 -18.81 -27.74
C TYR A 240 5.47 -19.81 -26.62
N ASN A 241 6.58 -19.64 -25.91
CA ASN A 241 7.07 -20.57 -24.90
C ASN A 241 6.08 -20.78 -23.76
N ILE A 242 5.51 -19.72 -23.17
CA ILE A 242 4.53 -19.87 -22.08
C ILE A 242 3.29 -20.65 -22.52
N LEU A 243 2.85 -20.47 -23.78
CA LEU A 243 1.71 -21.24 -24.32
C LEU A 243 2.08 -22.69 -24.57
N GLU A 244 3.31 -22.97 -24.99
CA GLU A 244 3.85 -24.33 -25.15
C GLU A 244 3.97 -25.01 -23.78
N ASP A 245 4.59 -24.35 -22.80
CA ASP A 245 4.70 -24.86 -21.42
C ASP A 245 3.32 -25.21 -20.82
N ILE A 246 2.33 -24.31 -20.98
CA ILE A 246 0.95 -24.56 -20.52
C ILE A 246 0.30 -25.73 -21.27
N ASN A 247 0.50 -25.83 -22.57
CA ASN A 247 -0.01 -26.95 -23.37
C ASN A 247 0.60 -28.29 -22.91
N ASP A 248 1.90 -28.32 -22.64
CA ASP A 248 2.58 -29.52 -22.13
C ASP A 248 2.06 -29.93 -20.75
N VAL A 249 1.79 -28.96 -19.86
CA VAL A 249 1.14 -29.22 -18.58
C VAL A 249 -0.26 -29.80 -18.78
N PHE A 250 -1.05 -29.31 -19.74
CA PHE A 250 -2.38 -29.84 -20.02
C PHE A 250 -2.32 -31.24 -20.64
N ILE A 251 -1.35 -31.52 -21.51
CA ILE A 251 -1.12 -32.87 -22.05
C ILE A 251 -0.83 -33.84 -20.91
N LYS A 252 0.12 -33.48 -20.04
CA LYS A 252 0.57 -34.31 -18.92
C LYS A 252 -0.53 -34.63 -17.93
N ASN A 253 -1.32 -33.62 -17.52
CA ASN A 253 -2.26 -33.80 -16.41
C ASN A 253 -3.70 -34.11 -16.84
N LEU A 254 -4.08 -33.71 -18.08
CA LEU A 254 -5.48 -33.75 -18.52
C LEU A 254 -5.68 -34.51 -19.85
N GLU A 255 -4.61 -34.91 -20.51
CA GLU A 255 -4.63 -35.48 -21.87
C GLU A 255 -5.31 -34.53 -22.90
N VAL A 256 -5.21 -33.22 -22.67
CA VAL A 256 -5.81 -32.17 -23.51
C VAL A 256 -4.71 -31.37 -24.21
N SER A 257 -4.90 -31.09 -25.49
CA SER A 257 -3.98 -30.24 -26.24
C SER A 257 -4.68 -29.43 -27.34
N ALA A 258 -4.05 -28.35 -27.77
CA ALA A 258 -4.45 -27.59 -28.94
C ALA A 258 -3.22 -26.98 -29.64
N PRO A 259 -3.31 -26.72 -30.97
CA PRO A 259 -2.24 -26.06 -31.67
C PRO A 259 -2.14 -24.60 -31.29
N ILE A 260 -0.91 -24.14 -31.02
CA ILE A 260 -0.61 -22.72 -30.87
C ILE A 260 -0.52 -22.08 -32.21
N ARG A 261 -1.29 -21.01 -32.45
CA ARG A 261 -1.40 -20.37 -33.77
C ARG A 261 -1.00 -18.88 -33.66
N ARG A 262 -0.35 -18.36 -34.70
CA ARG A 262 -0.18 -16.90 -34.81
C ARG A 262 -1.55 -16.22 -34.87
N ARG A 263 -1.69 -15.09 -34.20
CA ARG A 263 -2.98 -14.36 -34.08
C ARG A 263 -3.50 -13.91 -35.45
N SER A 264 -2.63 -13.36 -36.31
CA SER A 264 -2.95 -13.00 -37.68
C SER A 264 -1.68 -12.76 -38.48
N ASP A 265 -1.79 -12.78 -39.82
CA ASP A 265 -0.68 -12.43 -40.72
C ASP A 265 -0.26 -10.96 -40.59
N LYS A 266 -1.17 -10.08 -40.15
CA LYS A 266 -0.91 -8.65 -39.93
C LYS A 266 -0.25 -8.36 -38.58
N ASP A 267 -0.55 -9.15 -37.56
CA ASP A 267 0.06 -9.02 -36.22
C ASP A 267 0.77 -10.30 -35.81
N LYS A 268 2.01 -10.43 -36.30
CA LYS A 268 2.88 -11.60 -36.09
C LYS A 268 3.50 -11.65 -34.68
N ARG A 269 3.21 -10.67 -33.78
CA ARG A 269 3.79 -10.57 -32.45
C ARG A 269 3.09 -11.48 -31.45
N PHE A 270 1.83 -11.86 -31.69
CA PHE A 270 1.01 -12.60 -30.74
C PHE A 270 0.64 -13.98 -31.25
N TYR A 271 0.52 -14.89 -30.29
CA TYR A 271 0.06 -16.26 -30.48
C TYR A 271 -1.24 -16.47 -29.71
N ASN A 272 -2.10 -17.32 -30.25
CA ASN A 272 -3.36 -17.72 -29.66
C ASN A 272 -3.32 -19.21 -29.33
N TYR A 273 -3.85 -19.56 -28.18
CA TYR A 273 -4.11 -20.93 -27.74
C TYR A 273 -5.59 -21.04 -27.36
N SER A 274 -6.30 -22.02 -27.91
CA SER A 274 -7.75 -22.16 -27.70
C SER A 274 -8.16 -23.60 -27.52
N LEU A 275 -8.88 -23.86 -26.43
CA LEU A 275 -9.58 -25.13 -26.21
C LEU A 275 -11.08 -24.87 -26.22
N TYR A 276 -11.85 -25.86 -26.69
CA TYR A 276 -13.28 -25.71 -26.94
C TYR A 276 -14.09 -26.80 -26.23
N SER A 277 -15.34 -26.48 -25.89
CA SER A 277 -16.33 -27.42 -25.36
C SER A 277 -15.78 -28.25 -24.20
N LYS A 278 -15.79 -29.58 -24.31
CA LYS A 278 -15.37 -30.50 -23.26
C LYS A 278 -13.91 -30.29 -22.81
N ASN A 279 -12.99 -30.00 -23.74
CA ASN A 279 -11.60 -29.74 -23.41
C ASN A 279 -11.46 -28.45 -22.59
N ALA A 280 -12.22 -27.40 -22.92
CA ALA A 280 -12.26 -26.17 -22.13
C ALA A 280 -12.85 -26.43 -20.74
N GLU A 281 -13.93 -27.19 -20.63
CA GLU A 281 -14.52 -27.61 -19.34
C GLU A 281 -13.53 -28.36 -18.47
N THR A 282 -12.81 -29.34 -19.07
CA THR A 282 -11.81 -30.14 -18.35
C THR A 282 -10.73 -29.20 -17.74
N VAL A 283 -10.21 -28.24 -18.54
CA VAL A 283 -9.22 -27.29 -18.04
C VAL A 283 -9.79 -26.38 -16.98
N PHE A 284 -10.98 -25.81 -17.17
CA PHE A 284 -11.59 -24.94 -16.17
C PHE A 284 -11.91 -25.68 -14.88
N ASN A 285 -12.42 -26.89 -14.94
CA ASN A 285 -12.66 -27.73 -13.77
C ASN A 285 -11.36 -27.97 -12.99
N TRP A 286 -10.25 -28.17 -13.68
CA TRP A 286 -8.96 -28.42 -13.07
C TRP A 286 -8.35 -27.16 -12.44
N ILE A 287 -8.34 -26.02 -13.15
CA ILE A 287 -7.74 -24.79 -12.61
C ILE A 287 -8.57 -24.15 -11.50
N TYR A 288 -9.87 -24.50 -11.38
CA TYR A 288 -10.77 -23.99 -10.35
C TYR A 288 -11.14 -25.03 -9.28
N SER A 289 -10.61 -26.30 -9.32
CA SER A 289 -11.06 -27.39 -8.47
C SER A 289 -10.99 -27.11 -6.96
N ASP A 290 -9.95 -26.42 -6.54
CA ASP A 290 -9.64 -26.09 -5.16
C ASP A 290 -9.32 -24.58 -4.98
N ALA A 291 -9.76 -23.77 -5.92
CA ALA A 291 -9.44 -22.34 -5.99
C ALA A 291 -10.07 -21.55 -4.85
N THR A 292 -9.24 -20.84 -4.09
CA THR A 292 -9.67 -19.87 -3.09
C THR A 292 -9.47 -18.43 -3.56
N ILE A 293 -8.66 -18.22 -4.61
CA ILE A 293 -8.39 -16.93 -5.24
C ILE A 293 -8.57 -17.00 -6.75
N PHE A 294 -9.31 -16.07 -7.32
CA PHE A 294 -9.61 -15.98 -8.75
C PHE A 294 -10.19 -14.61 -9.12
N LEU A 295 -10.17 -14.28 -10.41
CA LEU A 295 -10.82 -13.08 -10.94
C LEU A 295 -12.34 -13.35 -11.09
N GLN A 296 -13.16 -12.76 -10.20
CA GLN A 296 -14.58 -13.07 -10.02
C GLN A 296 -15.37 -13.06 -11.34
N ARG A 297 -15.18 -12.06 -12.19
CA ARG A 297 -15.91 -11.94 -13.46
C ARG A 297 -15.67 -13.11 -14.42
N LYS A 298 -14.47 -13.74 -14.39
CA LYS A 298 -14.15 -14.92 -15.21
C LYS A 298 -14.71 -16.18 -14.59
N TYR A 299 -14.58 -16.30 -13.28
CA TYR A 299 -15.16 -17.40 -12.52
C TYR A 299 -16.68 -17.46 -12.64
N ASP A 300 -17.38 -16.32 -12.63
CA ASP A 300 -18.83 -16.26 -12.82
C ASP A 300 -19.27 -16.78 -14.19
N VAL A 301 -18.51 -16.48 -15.26
CA VAL A 301 -18.78 -17.03 -16.60
C VAL A 301 -18.62 -18.56 -16.61
N TYR A 302 -17.56 -19.08 -16.00
CA TYR A 302 -17.37 -20.51 -15.83
C TYR A 302 -18.53 -21.15 -15.05
N LEU A 303 -18.90 -20.60 -13.89
CA LEU A 303 -20.02 -21.12 -13.09
C LEU A 303 -21.37 -21.11 -13.84
N LYS A 304 -21.61 -20.02 -14.60
CA LYS A 304 -22.82 -19.93 -15.42
C LYS A 304 -22.85 -21.06 -16.47
N HIS A 305 -21.72 -21.35 -17.11
CA HIS A 305 -21.62 -22.46 -18.05
C HIS A 305 -21.88 -23.80 -17.37
N ILE A 306 -21.20 -24.12 -16.28
CA ILE A 306 -21.38 -25.38 -15.54
C ILE A 306 -22.83 -25.58 -15.10
N ARG A 307 -23.49 -24.53 -14.58
CA ARG A 307 -24.92 -24.60 -14.19
C ARG A 307 -25.86 -24.82 -15.37
N SER A 308 -25.46 -24.46 -16.59
CA SER A 308 -26.29 -24.68 -17.79
C SER A 308 -26.24 -26.12 -18.30
N LEU A 309 -25.36 -26.97 -17.77
CA LEU A 309 -25.21 -28.38 -18.12
C LEU A 309 -26.14 -29.26 -17.30
N TYR A 310 -26.68 -28.75 -16.23
CA TYR A 310 -27.61 -29.43 -15.29
C TYR A 310 -28.97 -28.73 -15.26
#